data_07df65db000b0ae89866f59181098700
#
_entry.id   07df65db000b0ae89866f59181098700
#
_cell.length_a   1.000
_cell.length_b   1.000
_cell.length_c   1.000
_cell.angle_alpha   90.00
_cell.angle_beta   90.00
_cell.angle_gamma   90.00
#
_symmetry.space_group_name_H-M   'P 1'
#
loop_
_entity.id
_entity.type
_entity.pdbx_description
1 polymer ?
#
loop_
_entity_poly.entity_id
_entity_poly.type
_entity_poly.pdbx_seq_one_letter_code
_entity_poly.pdbx_strand_id
1 'polypeptide(L)'
;QWAMSQPSSSHIINVESCPIHYLLWEASTQAHKHGGLLFVHGGGGHSHWWSFLAPFFSKHFKVAAVDLSGMGESGHRAEYSAEIRSAELLKVIEDANLGANVFVIGHSFGGLTATKFAQKYGKSISGLILADSPIRPPEISSKRRVRRMGNKRHYPDYKTALSRFRLMPEQDCENKF
;
A
#
# COMPACT_ATOMS: atom_id res chain seq x y z
N GLN A 1 -6.38 -3.11 -19.63
CA GLN A 1 -5.79 -2.00 -20.40
C GLN A 1 -6.37 -0.64 -20.01
N TRP A 2 -7.71 -0.45 -19.94
CA TRP A 2 -8.31 0.83 -19.58
C TRP A 2 -7.81 1.40 -18.24
N ALA A 3 -7.76 0.62 -17.19
CA ALA A 3 -7.33 1.10 -15.87
C ALA A 3 -5.88 1.61 -15.89
N MET A 4 -5.00 0.92 -16.61
CA MET A 4 -3.58 1.29 -16.71
C MET A 4 -3.36 2.59 -17.51
N SER A 5 -4.34 3.05 -18.29
CA SER A 5 -4.29 4.33 -19.01
C SER A 5 -4.90 5.50 -18.23
N GLN A 6 -5.49 5.23 -17.06
CA GLN A 6 -6.08 6.31 -16.27
C GLN A 6 -4.99 7.10 -15.54
N PRO A 7 -5.05 8.43 -15.57
CA PRO A 7 -4.01 9.27 -14.96
C PRO A 7 -4.02 9.13 -13.44
N SER A 8 -2.83 9.08 -12.88
CA SER A 8 -2.56 9.26 -11.45
C SER A 8 -1.49 10.32 -11.29
N SER A 9 -1.49 11.02 -10.17
CA SER A 9 -0.40 11.91 -9.78
C SER A 9 0.49 11.22 -8.74
N SER A 10 1.80 11.47 -8.84
CA SER A 10 2.81 10.98 -7.92
C SER A 10 3.15 12.08 -6.91
N HIS A 11 3.19 11.73 -5.64
CA HIS A 11 3.43 12.64 -4.54
C HIS A 11 4.48 12.09 -3.59
N ILE A 12 5.26 12.99 -2.98
CA ILE A 12 6.23 12.65 -1.94
C ILE A 12 6.01 13.58 -0.76
N ILE A 13 5.83 13.00 0.43
CA ILE A 13 5.72 13.72 1.69
C ILE A 13 6.81 13.28 2.65
N ASN A 14 7.22 14.14 3.57
CA ASN A 14 8.17 13.77 4.61
C ASN A 14 7.44 13.34 5.89
N VAL A 15 7.74 12.12 6.35
CA VAL A 15 7.24 11.59 7.61
C VAL A 15 8.44 11.21 8.47
N GLU A 16 8.66 11.94 9.56
CA GLU A 16 9.80 11.71 10.46
C GLU A 16 11.13 11.57 9.69
N SER A 17 11.43 12.58 8.86
CA SER A 17 12.63 12.68 8.03
C SER A 17 12.80 11.59 6.95
N CYS A 18 11.75 10.82 6.66
CA CYS A 18 11.74 9.85 5.57
C CYS A 18 10.77 10.30 4.48
N PRO A 19 11.20 10.39 3.22
CA PRO A 19 10.29 10.66 2.11
C PRO A 19 9.39 9.44 1.89
N ILE A 20 8.09 9.67 1.90
CA ILE A 20 7.05 8.67 1.66
C ILE A 20 6.34 9.04 0.36
N HIS A 21 6.40 8.13 -0.61
CA HIS A 21 5.76 8.24 -1.89
C HIS A 21 4.35 7.66 -1.86
N TYR A 22 3.44 8.27 -2.62
CA TYR A 22 2.14 7.68 -2.91
C TYR A 22 1.61 8.11 -4.28
N LEU A 23 0.78 7.29 -4.87
CA LEU A 23 0.00 7.60 -6.05
C LEU A 23 -1.39 8.08 -5.66
N LEU A 24 -1.92 9.05 -6.40
CA LEU A 24 -3.25 9.62 -6.17
C LEU A 24 -4.06 9.59 -7.47
N TRP A 25 -5.26 9.04 -7.40
CA TRP A 25 -6.29 9.15 -8.42
C TRP A 25 -7.38 10.07 -7.88
N GLU A 26 -7.52 11.23 -8.53
CA GLU A 26 -8.56 12.18 -8.17
C GLU A 26 -9.94 11.60 -8.48
N ALA A 27 -10.88 11.89 -7.60
CA ALA A 27 -12.27 11.54 -7.85
C ALA A 27 -12.83 12.36 -9.02
N SER A 28 -13.69 11.76 -9.83
CA SER A 28 -14.49 12.54 -10.77
C SER A 28 -15.32 13.59 -10.00
N THR A 29 -15.56 14.74 -10.59
CA THR A 29 -16.04 16.00 -9.97
C THR A 29 -17.26 15.92 -9.06
N GLN A 30 -18.01 14.83 -9.07
CA GLN A 30 -19.15 14.57 -8.17
C GLN A 30 -18.85 13.57 -7.05
N ALA A 31 -17.69 12.94 -7.04
CA ALA A 31 -17.40 11.79 -6.19
C ALA A 31 -16.81 12.13 -4.81
N HIS A 32 -16.41 13.38 -4.54
CA HIS A 32 -15.89 13.81 -3.24
C HIS A 32 -16.85 13.59 -2.05
N LYS A 33 -18.13 13.30 -2.34
CA LYS A 33 -19.15 13.06 -1.32
C LYS A 33 -19.07 11.70 -0.65
N HIS A 34 -18.38 10.73 -1.26
CA HIS A 34 -18.33 9.36 -0.74
C HIS A 34 -17.13 9.08 0.18
N GLY A 35 -16.13 9.96 0.17
CA GLY A 35 -14.92 9.80 1.00
C GLY A 35 -13.71 9.34 0.22
N GLY A 36 -12.72 8.79 0.93
CA GLY A 36 -11.44 8.37 0.38
C GLY A 36 -11.12 6.90 0.58
N LEU A 37 -10.26 6.38 -0.29
CA LEU A 37 -9.69 5.05 -0.16
C LEU A 37 -8.18 5.17 -0.04
N LEU A 38 -7.59 4.46 0.92
CA LEU A 38 -6.15 4.27 1.01
C LEU A 38 -5.81 2.80 0.79
N PHE A 39 -5.08 2.51 -0.28
CA PHE A 39 -4.54 1.18 -0.56
C PHE A 39 -3.14 1.02 0.03
N VAL A 40 -2.92 -0.11 0.70
CA VAL A 40 -1.64 -0.48 1.33
C VAL A 40 -1.19 -1.83 0.79
N HIS A 41 -0.04 -1.85 0.11
CA HIS A 41 0.48 -3.03 -0.59
C HIS A 41 1.05 -4.09 0.36
N GLY A 42 1.22 -5.31 -0.16
CA GLY A 42 1.87 -6.43 0.52
C GLY A 42 3.39 -6.27 0.66
N GLY A 43 4.02 -7.17 1.41
CA GLY A 43 5.48 -7.15 1.59
C GLY A 43 6.23 -7.29 0.27
N GLY A 44 7.18 -6.39 0.01
CA GLY A 44 7.94 -6.33 -1.24
C GLY A 44 7.16 -5.78 -2.44
N GLY A 45 5.91 -5.31 -2.22
CA GLY A 45 5.12 -4.63 -3.23
C GLY A 45 5.38 -3.12 -3.26
N HIS A 46 4.57 -2.42 -4.02
CA HIS A 46 4.60 -0.96 -4.15
C HIS A 46 3.23 -0.42 -4.63
N SER A 47 3.06 0.89 -4.62
CA SER A 47 1.80 1.58 -4.95
C SER A 47 1.25 1.23 -6.33
N HIS A 48 2.12 1.02 -7.33
CA HIS A 48 1.72 0.66 -8.69
C HIS A 48 0.99 -0.70 -8.79
N TRP A 49 1.07 -1.57 -7.78
CA TRP A 49 0.26 -2.79 -7.72
C TRP A 49 -1.24 -2.50 -7.71
N TRP A 50 -1.63 -1.28 -7.41
CA TRP A 50 -3.02 -0.86 -7.37
C TRP A 50 -3.48 -0.15 -8.64
N SER A 51 -2.55 0.16 -9.59
CA SER A 51 -2.87 0.92 -10.80
C SER A 51 -3.90 0.24 -11.71
N PHE A 52 -4.00 -1.10 -11.67
CA PHE A 52 -5.03 -1.82 -12.42
C PHE A 52 -6.41 -1.79 -11.73
N LEU A 53 -6.47 -1.48 -10.45
CA LEU A 53 -7.68 -1.56 -9.63
C LEU A 53 -8.19 -0.18 -9.20
N ALA A 54 -7.31 0.70 -8.74
CA ALA A 54 -7.64 2.03 -8.19
C ALA A 54 -8.55 2.87 -9.11
N PRO A 55 -8.36 2.90 -10.44
CA PRO A 55 -9.19 3.69 -11.33
C PRO A 55 -10.67 3.30 -11.37
N PHE A 56 -11.02 2.08 -11.02
CA PHE A 56 -12.42 1.66 -10.92
C PHE A 56 -13.13 2.34 -9.75
N PHE A 57 -12.39 2.62 -8.69
CA PHE A 57 -12.90 3.30 -7.50
C PHE A 57 -12.87 4.81 -7.62
N SER A 58 -11.97 5.38 -8.43
CA SER A 58 -11.85 6.84 -8.59
C SER A 58 -13.09 7.50 -9.20
N LYS A 59 -14.02 6.71 -9.75
CA LYS A 59 -15.35 7.20 -10.14
C LYS A 59 -16.19 7.69 -8.96
N HIS A 60 -15.92 7.19 -7.76
CA HIS A 60 -16.75 7.41 -6.58
C HIS A 60 -15.97 7.92 -5.37
N PHE A 61 -14.66 7.68 -5.33
CA PHE A 61 -13.79 7.98 -4.20
C PHE A 61 -12.54 8.69 -4.67
N LYS A 62 -11.95 9.50 -3.81
CA LYS A 62 -10.57 9.90 -3.96
C LYS A 62 -9.68 8.75 -3.50
N VAL A 63 -8.73 8.31 -4.32
CA VAL A 63 -7.98 7.07 -4.07
C VAL A 63 -6.50 7.35 -3.98
N ALA A 64 -5.88 6.96 -2.87
CA ALA A 64 -4.43 6.97 -2.70
C ALA A 64 -3.88 5.54 -2.57
N ALA A 65 -2.67 5.32 -3.06
CA ALA A 65 -1.91 4.10 -2.86
C ALA A 65 -0.51 4.46 -2.37
N VAL A 66 -0.17 4.06 -1.15
CA VAL A 66 1.09 4.41 -0.50
C VAL A 66 2.20 3.40 -0.82
N ASP A 67 3.42 3.87 -0.94
CA ASP A 67 4.63 3.07 -0.78
C ASP A 67 5.08 3.13 0.67
N LEU A 68 5.03 2.00 1.37
CA LEU A 68 5.54 1.93 2.74
C LEU A 68 7.05 2.19 2.76
N SER A 69 7.57 2.83 3.80
CA SER A 69 9.00 3.08 3.93
C SER A 69 9.84 1.82 3.70
N GLY A 70 10.91 1.95 2.92
CA GLY A 70 11.79 0.87 2.47
C GLY A 70 11.27 0.06 1.28
N MET A 71 10.16 0.47 0.65
CA MET A 71 9.55 -0.18 -0.50
C MET A 71 9.14 0.86 -1.55
N GLY A 72 9.02 0.41 -2.81
CA GLY A 72 8.67 1.29 -3.91
C GLY A 72 9.62 2.49 -4.05
N GLU A 73 9.04 3.67 -4.21
CA GLU A 73 9.77 4.94 -4.34
C GLU A 73 9.94 5.67 -3.00
N SER A 74 9.45 5.09 -1.90
CA SER A 74 9.65 5.65 -0.56
C SER A 74 11.08 5.45 -0.05
N GLY A 75 11.51 6.37 0.79
CA GLY A 75 12.83 6.33 1.43
C GLY A 75 13.01 5.15 2.38
N HIS A 76 14.27 4.92 2.73
CA HIS A 76 14.67 3.92 3.71
C HIS A 76 14.84 4.53 5.09
N ARG A 77 14.61 3.72 6.13
CA ARG A 77 14.80 4.07 7.54
C ARG A 77 15.84 3.16 8.19
N ALA A 78 16.46 3.63 9.25
CA ALA A 78 17.32 2.79 10.09
C ALA A 78 16.49 1.71 10.81
N GLU A 79 15.27 2.06 11.22
CA GLU A 79 14.34 1.16 11.90
C GLU A 79 12.95 1.22 11.31
N TYR A 80 12.25 0.11 11.39
CA TYR A 80 10.88 -0.03 10.91
C TYR A 80 10.01 -0.59 12.03
N SER A 81 8.98 0.15 12.41
CA SER A 81 7.99 -0.29 13.40
C SER A 81 6.57 -0.16 12.87
N ALA A 82 5.64 -0.77 13.57
CA ALA A 82 4.22 -0.63 13.28
C ALA A 82 3.74 0.81 13.54
N GLU A 83 4.31 1.47 14.54
CA GLU A 83 4.02 2.84 14.93
C GLU A 83 4.43 3.82 13.83
N ILE A 84 5.66 3.66 13.32
CA ILE A 84 6.20 4.48 12.22
C ILE A 84 5.32 4.33 10.98
N ARG A 85 5.01 3.09 10.56
CA ARG A 85 4.15 2.86 9.40
C ARG A 85 2.74 3.39 9.61
N SER A 86 2.21 3.33 10.82
CA SER A 86 0.91 3.92 11.13
C SER A 86 0.94 5.45 10.98
N ALA A 87 2.03 6.10 11.35
CA ALA A 87 2.20 7.54 11.11
C ALA A 87 2.31 7.87 9.61
N GLU A 88 2.98 7.03 8.83
CA GLU A 88 3.03 7.16 7.37
C GLU A 88 1.63 7.13 6.74
N LEU A 89 0.80 6.13 7.11
CA LEU A 89 -0.57 6.04 6.60
C LEU A 89 -1.40 7.27 6.98
N LEU A 90 -1.30 7.73 8.22
CA LEU A 90 -2.03 8.92 8.68
C LEU A 90 -1.64 10.14 7.85
N LYS A 91 -0.34 10.36 7.64
CA LYS A 91 0.18 11.50 6.89
C LYS A 91 -0.24 11.47 5.42
N VAL A 92 -0.28 10.28 4.80
CA VAL A 92 -0.81 10.15 3.43
C VAL A 92 -2.31 10.47 3.38
N ILE A 93 -3.10 10.02 4.35
CA ILE A 93 -4.54 10.35 4.43
C ILE A 93 -4.74 11.87 4.52
N GLU A 94 -3.95 12.54 5.36
CA GLU A 94 -4.02 13.98 5.57
C GLU A 94 -3.59 14.75 4.32
N ASP A 95 -2.42 14.45 3.76
CA ASP A 95 -1.85 15.14 2.61
C ASP A 95 -2.67 14.93 1.32
N ALA A 96 -3.09 13.69 1.08
CA ALA A 96 -3.97 13.37 -0.04
C ALA A 96 -5.37 13.94 0.12
N ASN A 97 -5.70 14.54 1.28
CA ASN A 97 -7.03 15.06 1.60
C ASN A 97 -8.15 14.08 1.24
N LEU A 98 -8.07 12.87 1.80
CA LEU A 98 -9.03 11.80 1.51
C LEU A 98 -10.42 12.03 2.16
N GLY A 99 -10.57 13.10 2.92
CA GLY A 99 -11.83 13.50 3.56
C GLY A 99 -12.09 12.80 4.90
N ALA A 100 -13.31 12.93 5.40
CA ALA A 100 -13.68 12.40 6.71
C ALA A 100 -14.06 10.91 6.68
N ASN A 101 -14.52 10.39 5.54
CA ASN A 101 -14.97 9.01 5.37
C ASN A 101 -13.90 8.21 4.65
N VAL A 102 -12.87 7.77 5.36
CA VAL A 102 -11.75 7.03 4.78
C VAL A 102 -11.88 5.54 5.03
N PHE A 103 -11.74 4.74 3.98
CA PHE A 103 -11.57 3.29 4.08
C PHE A 103 -10.12 2.93 3.76
N VAL A 104 -9.52 2.10 4.59
CA VAL A 104 -8.16 1.59 4.38
C VAL A 104 -8.24 0.15 3.92
N ILE A 105 -7.60 -0.14 2.78
CA ILE A 105 -7.56 -1.47 2.18
C ILE A 105 -6.12 -1.97 2.22
N GLY A 106 -5.86 -3.00 3.02
CA GLY A 106 -4.52 -3.55 3.17
C GLY A 106 -4.42 -4.98 2.65
N HIS A 107 -3.44 -5.23 1.78
CA HIS A 107 -3.14 -6.58 1.28
C HIS A 107 -1.99 -7.21 2.05
N SER A 108 -2.14 -8.46 2.51
CA SER A 108 -1.08 -9.26 3.14
C SER A 108 -0.37 -8.50 4.28
N PHE A 109 0.91 -8.17 4.13
CA PHE A 109 1.68 -7.35 5.07
C PHE A 109 1.07 -5.95 5.28
N GLY A 110 0.55 -5.35 4.20
CA GLY A 110 -0.18 -4.07 4.29
C GLY A 110 -1.44 -4.17 5.13
N GLY A 111 -2.11 -5.31 5.13
CA GLY A 111 -3.26 -5.56 6.02
C GLY A 111 -2.86 -5.64 7.50
N LEU A 112 -1.71 -6.24 7.81
CA LEU A 112 -1.16 -6.22 9.17
C LEU A 112 -0.82 -4.78 9.60
N THR A 113 -0.22 -4.00 8.70
CA THR A 113 0.09 -2.58 8.92
C THR A 113 -1.18 -1.78 9.15
N ALA A 114 -2.20 -1.96 8.28
CA ALA A 114 -3.49 -1.29 8.39
C ALA A 114 -4.26 -1.68 9.66
N THR A 115 -4.13 -2.93 10.13
CA THR A 115 -4.69 -3.37 11.42
C THR A 115 -4.04 -2.62 12.59
N LYS A 116 -2.72 -2.46 12.58
CA LYS A 116 -2.00 -1.68 13.60
C LYS A 116 -2.37 -0.19 13.54
N PHE A 117 -2.48 0.35 12.34
CA PHE A 117 -2.99 1.70 12.12
C PHE A 117 -4.39 1.87 12.72
N ALA A 118 -5.33 0.96 12.42
CA ALA A 118 -6.70 1.04 12.94
C ALA A 118 -6.78 0.88 14.46
N GLN A 119 -5.90 0.11 15.09
CA GLN A 119 -5.81 0.03 16.55
C GLN A 119 -5.46 1.38 17.18
N LYS A 120 -4.63 2.19 16.52
CA LYS A 120 -4.18 3.50 17.03
C LYS A 120 -5.09 4.64 16.57
N TYR A 121 -5.50 4.63 15.31
CA TYR A 121 -6.18 5.73 14.63
C TYR A 121 -7.57 5.33 14.10
N GLY A 122 -8.18 4.29 14.64
CA GLY A 122 -9.46 3.76 14.13
C GLY A 122 -10.62 4.77 14.13
N LYS A 123 -10.54 5.81 14.99
CA LYS A 123 -11.51 6.91 14.99
C LYS A 123 -11.39 7.84 13.77
N SER A 124 -10.27 7.78 13.05
CA SER A 124 -9.99 8.60 11.87
C SER A 124 -10.36 7.90 10.55
N ILE A 125 -10.91 6.69 10.62
CA ILE A 125 -11.33 5.93 9.45
C ILE A 125 -12.74 5.38 9.60
N SER A 126 -13.44 5.23 8.49
CA SER A 126 -14.79 4.65 8.42
C SER A 126 -14.78 3.14 8.34
N GLY A 127 -13.69 2.55 7.88
CA GLY A 127 -13.59 1.09 7.79
C GLY A 127 -12.21 0.60 7.38
N LEU A 128 -11.99 -0.70 7.65
CA LEU A 128 -10.79 -1.44 7.30
C LEU A 128 -11.17 -2.68 6.50
N ILE A 129 -10.53 -2.86 5.34
CA ILE A 129 -10.68 -4.04 4.50
C ILE A 129 -9.34 -4.78 4.46
N LEU A 130 -9.37 -6.05 4.79
CA LEU A 130 -8.20 -6.93 4.78
C LEU A 130 -8.31 -7.90 3.60
N ALA A 131 -7.42 -7.71 2.61
CA ALA A 131 -7.31 -8.59 1.47
C ALA A 131 -6.16 -9.57 1.68
N ASP A 132 -6.47 -10.86 1.75
CA ASP A 132 -5.49 -11.94 1.94
C ASP A 132 -4.46 -11.67 3.06
N SER A 133 -4.94 -11.17 4.19
CA SER A 133 -4.10 -10.82 5.34
C SER A 133 -4.28 -11.84 6.46
N PRO A 134 -3.20 -12.41 6.99
CA PRO A 134 -3.30 -13.41 8.05
C PRO A 134 -3.74 -12.75 9.37
N ILE A 135 -4.97 -13.00 9.79
CA ILE A 135 -5.43 -12.67 11.15
C ILE A 135 -5.10 -13.86 12.03
N ARG A 136 -4.25 -13.65 13.02
CA ARG A 136 -3.84 -14.70 13.95
C ARG A 136 -4.26 -14.38 15.37
N PRO A 137 -4.74 -15.37 16.13
CA PRO A 137 -4.89 -15.23 17.56
C PRO A 137 -3.56 -14.83 18.22
N PRO A 138 -3.58 -14.02 19.29
CA PRO A 138 -2.37 -13.53 19.97
C PRO A 138 -1.41 -14.65 20.40
N GLU A 139 -1.95 -15.81 20.78
CA GLU A 139 -1.16 -16.95 21.27
C GLU A 139 -0.26 -17.57 20.19
N ILE A 140 -0.61 -17.40 18.91
CA ILE A 140 0.15 -17.95 17.79
C ILE A 140 1.22 -16.97 17.29
N SER A 141 1.07 -15.69 17.61
CA SER A 141 1.97 -14.63 17.10
C SER A 141 3.36 -14.63 17.74
N SER A 142 3.49 -15.15 18.98
CA SER A 142 4.70 -15.03 19.81
C SER A 142 5.86 -15.94 19.39
N LYS A 143 5.62 -16.99 18.58
CA LYS A 143 6.62 -18.03 18.30
C LYS A 143 7.25 -17.99 16.90
N ARG A 144 6.87 -17.06 16.02
CA ARG A 144 7.40 -17.05 14.66
C ARG A 144 8.57 -16.08 14.54
N ARG A 145 9.80 -16.62 14.48
CA ARG A 145 10.96 -15.86 14.01
C ARG A 145 10.59 -15.20 12.68
N VAL A 146 10.70 -13.88 12.64
CA VAL A 146 10.65 -13.13 11.38
C VAL A 146 11.70 -13.76 10.47
N ARG A 147 11.25 -14.45 9.43
CA ARG A 147 12.16 -14.97 8.41
C ARG A 147 12.79 -13.74 7.79
N ARG A 148 14.08 -13.53 8.03
CA ARG A 148 14.82 -12.45 7.38
C ARG A 148 14.56 -12.61 5.89
N MET A 149 13.97 -11.61 5.27
CA MET A 149 13.91 -11.55 3.81
C MET A 149 15.36 -11.67 3.33
N GLY A 150 15.61 -12.60 2.41
CA GLY A 150 16.95 -12.91 1.94
C GLY A 150 17.68 -11.66 1.45
N ASN A 151 18.99 -11.76 1.32
CA ASN A 151 19.85 -10.66 0.85
C ASN A 151 19.24 -9.99 -0.38
N LYS A 152 19.26 -8.65 -0.39
CA LYS A 152 18.85 -7.84 -1.54
C LYS A 152 19.57 -8.40 -2.77
N ARG A 153 18.81 -8.88 -3.75
CA ARG A 153 19.36 -9.31 -5.03
C ARG A 153 19.32 -8.10 -5.96
N HIS A 154 20.48 -7.67 -6.40
CA HIS A 154 20.60 -6.70 -7.47
C HIS A 154 20.68 -7.44 -8.80
N TYR A 155 19.90 -7.00 -9.76
CA TYR A 155 19.94 -7.50 -11.13
C TYR A 155 20.59 -6.45 -12.02
N PRO A 156 21.43 -6.85 -12.99
CA PRO A 156 22.16 -5.91 -13.84
C PRO A 156 21.22 -5.08 -14.73
N ASP A 157 20.05 -5.62 -15.05
CA ASP A 157 19.06 -4.98 -15.92
C ASP A 157 17.65 -5.51 -15.67
N TYR A 158 16.67 -4.79 -16.19
CA TYR A 158 15.25 -5.12 -16.07
C TYR A 158 14.90 -6.48 -16.68
N LYS A 159 15.47 -6.83 -17.83
CA LYS A 159 15.20 -8.09 -18.53
C LYS A 159 15.60 -9.29 -17.67
N THR A 160 16.77 -9.20 -17.03
CA THR A 160 17.25 -10.21 -16.09
C THR A 160 16.36 -10.32 -14.86
N ALA A 161 15.94 -9.19 -14.29
CA ALA A 161 15.00 -9.17 -13.17
C ALA A 161 13.67 -9.84 -13.55
N LEU A 162 13.10 -9.47 -14.69
CA LEU A 162 11.82 -10.01 -15.17
C LEU A 162 11.89 -11.51 -15.46
N SER A 163 12.99 -12.00 -16.04
CA SER A 163 13.17 -13.43 -16.32
C SER A 163 13.21 -14.30 -15.06
N ARG A 164 13.51 -13.70 -13.92
CA ARG A 164 13.57 -14.37 -12.60
C ARG A 164 12.33 -14.13 -11.75
N PHE A 165 11.42 -13.28 -12.20
CA PHE A 165 10.16 -13.08 -11.52
C PHE A 165 9.30 -14.35 -11.57
N ARG A 166 8.74 -14.73 -10.42
CA ARG A 166 7.80 -15.84 -10.29
C ARG A 166 6.67 -15.42 -9.39
N LEU A 167 5.46 -15.73 -9.78
CA LEU A 167 4.30 -15.56 -8.91
C LEU A 167 4.36 -16.54 -7.74
N MET A 168 3.87 -16.13 -6.58
CA MET A 168 3.82 -16.96 -5.38
C MET A 168 2.40 -16.94 -4.81
N PRO A 169 1.65 -18.05 -4.80
CA PRO A 169 2.03 -19.36 -5.31
C PRO A 169 2.24 -19.36 -6.83
N GLU A 170 3.01 -20.35 -7.32
CA GLU A 170 3.25 -20.48 -8.74
C GLU A 170 1.94 -20.72 -9.48
N GLN A 171 1.70 -19.93 -10.50
CA GLN A 171 0.49 -20.00 -11.32
C GLN A 171 0.79 -19.49 -12.72
N ASP A 172 0.08 -20.06 -13.70
CA ASP A 172 0.13 -19.56 -15.05
C ASP A 172 -0.49 -18.16 -15.13
N CYS A 173 0.20 -17.25 -15.81
CA CYS A 173 -0.29 -15.90 -16.04
C CYS A 173 -0.12 -15.54 -17.50
N GLU A 174 -1.22 -15.47 -18.23
CA GLU A 174 -1.22 -15.08 -19.64
C GLU A 174 -1.14 -13.55 -19.82
N ASN A 175 -1.46 -12.80 -18.78
CA ASN A 175 -1.36 -11.34 -18.78
C ASN A 175 0.06 -10.90 -18.48
N LYS A 176 0.82 -10.60 -19.52
CA LYS A 176 2.08 -9.87 -19.41
C LYS A 176 1.74 -8.39 -19.30
N PHE A 177 1.99 -7.82 -18.12
CA PHE A 177 1.86 -6.39 -17.86
C PHE A 177 3.04 -5.61 -18.44
#